data_18b2e9a2eb820e330c530565cdb158d2
#
_entry.id   18b2e9a2eb820e330c530565cdb158d2
#
_cell.length_a   1.000
_cell.length_b   1.000
_cell.length_c   1.000
_cell.angle_alpha   90.00
_cell.angle_beta   90.00
_cell.angle_gamma   90.00
#
_symmetry.space_group_name_H-M   'P 1'
#
loop_
_entity.id
_entity.type
_entity.pdbx_description
1 polymer ?
#
loop_
_entity_poly.entity_id
_entity_poly.type
_entity_poly.pdbx_seq_one_letter_code
_entity_poly.pdbx_strand_id
1 'polypeptide(L)'
;MSQVAHFTINAEDLPRTRRFYEKVFGWKFQAWGPPGFYMIDPKSAPAAIALRGSLQQRREIVKGTRMTGFECTISVSDIHATEAAVKAQGGTIVMPVCTLAGIGQLLFFQDPDGNIAGAMQYDEAAD
;
A
#
# COMPACT_ATOMS: atom_id res chain seq x y z
N MET A 1 -13.38 -11.79 -4.92
CA MET A 1 -12.36 -12.52 -4.17
C MET A 1 -11.24 -11.57 -3.78
N SER A 2 -10.82 -11.59 -2.55
CA SER A 2 -9.78 -10.68 -2.06
C SER A 2 -8.40 -11.21 -2.41
N GLN A 3 -7.52 -10.33 -2.89
CA GLN A 3 -6.16 -10.70 -3.25
C GLN A 3 -5.21 -9.56 -2.99
N VAL A 4 -3.93 -9.86 -2.82
CA VAL A 4 -2.90 -8.83 -2.75
C VAL A 4 -2.81 -8.16 -4.12
N ALA A 5 -3.03 -6.85 -4.14
CA ALA A 5 -3.05 -6.06 -5.38
C ALA A 5 -1.88 -5.08 -5.49
N HIS A 6 -1.26 -4.75 -4.38
CA HIS A 6 -0.23 -3.72 -4.31
C HIS A 6 0.73 -4.01 -3.17
N PHE A 7 2.01 -3.71 -3.36
CA PHE A 7 2.98 -3.67 -2.27
C PHE A 7 3.67 -2.32 -2.26
N THR A 8 4.09 -1.89 -1.09
CA THR A 8 4.84 -0.63 -0.92
C THR A 8 6.12 -0.91 -0.14
N ILE A 9 7.23 -0.46 -0.68
CA ILE A 9 8.52 -0.52 0.00
C ILE A 9 8.67 0.77 0.81
N ASN A 10 8.88 0.65 2.10
CA ASN A 10 9.07 1.79 2.99
C ASN A 10 10.55 2.14 3.10
N ALA A 11 10.89 3.39 2.89
CA ALA A 11 12.28 3.85 2.87
C ALA A 11 12.52 5.01 3.82
N GLU A 12 13.59 4.91 4.60
CA GLU A 12 14.11 6.02 5.42
C GLU A 12 14.80 7.04 4.54
N ASP A 13 15.72 6.57 3.69
CA ASP A 13 16.45 7.40 2.73
C ASP A 13 15.95 7.03 1.34
N LEU A 14 14.97 7.77 0.87
CA LEU A 14 14.27 7.48 -0.38
C LEU A 14 15.19 7.50 -1.61
N PRO A 15 16.06 8.52 -1.82
CA PRO A 15 16.97 8.51 -2.97
C PRO A 15 17.92 7.32 -2.98
N ARG A 16 18.45 6.95 -1.82
CA ARG A 16 19.38 5.81 -1.70
C ARG A 16 18.69 4.50 -2.00
N THR A 17 17.50 4.28 -1.46
CA THR A 17 16.74 3.05 -1.67
C THR A 17 16.28 2.95 -3.12
N ARG A 18 15.85 4.06 -3.71
CA ARG A 18 15.50 4.11 -5.12
C ARG A 18 16.68 3.68 -6.01
N ARG A 19 17.87 4.25 -5.79
CA ARG A 19 19.06 3.88 -6.55
C ARG A 19 19.40 2.41 -6.41
N PHE A 20 19.23 1.85 -5.21
CA PHE A 20 19.47 0.43 -4.99
C PHE A 20 18.64 -0.43 -5.94
N TYR A 21 17.33 -0.22 -5.97
CA TYR A 21 16.44 -1.02 -6.82
C TYR A 21 16.63 -0.74 -8.31
N GLU A 22 16.97 0.50 -8.66
CA GLU A 22 17.31 0.84 -10.06
C GLU A 22 18.55 0.07 -10.52
N LYS A 23 19.58 0.02 -9.69
CA LYS A 23 20.87 -0.61 -10.07
C LYS A 23 20.84 -2.12 -9.99
N VAL A 24 20.18 -2.69 -8.99
CA VAL A 24 20.18 -4.14 -8.79
C VAL A 24 19.19 -4.84 -9.72
N PHE A 25 17.99 -4.27 -9.89
CA PHE A 25 16.91 -4.93 -10.62
C PHE A 25 16.51 -4.24 -11.92
N GLY A 26 17.08 -3.07 -12.20
CA GLY A 26 16.73 -2.33 -13.40
C GLY A 26 15.35 -1.67 -13.36
N TRP A 27 14.75 -1.59 -12.20
CA TRP A 27 13.45 -0.94 -12.06
C TRP A 27 13.54 0.56 -12.32
N LYS A 28 12.47 1.13 -12.86
CA LYS A 28 12.32 2.56 -13.05
C LYS A 28 11.16 3.07 -12.21
N PHE A 29 11.33 4.25 -11.67
CA PHE A 29 10.36 4.84 -10.76
C PHE A 29 9.81 6.12 -11.35
N GLN A 30 8.50 6.34 -11.14
CA GLN A 30 7.81 7.55 -11.58
C GLN A 30 7.17 8.19 -10.36
N ALA A 31 7.42 9.49 -10.18
CA ALA A 31 6.76 10.25 -9.12
C ALA A 31 5.25 10.22 -9.33
N TRP A 32 4.51 9.97 -8.25
CA TRP A 32 3.06 9.92 -8.30
C TRP A 32 2.48 10.53 -7.04
N GLY A 33 1.51 11.43 -7.20
CA GLY A 33 0.88 12.09 -6.07
C GLY A 33 1.81 13.02 -5.31
N PRO A 34 1.69 13.10 -3.98
CA PRO A 34 2.50 14.01 -3.17
C PRO A 34 3.98 13.61 -3.16
N PRO A 35 4.89 14.54 -2.77
CA PRO A 35 6.31 14.22 -2.66
C PRO A 35 6.57 13.03 -1.73
N GLY A 36 7.59 12.25 -2.06
CA GLY A 36 7.97 11.09 -1.25
C GLY A 36 7.27 9.80 -1.63
N PHE A 37 6.61 9.76 -2.79
CA PHE A 37 5.95 8.57 -3.29
C PHE A 37 6.31 8.34 -4.76
N TYR A 38 6.71 7.11 -5.09
CA TYR A 38 7.01 6.68 -6.45
C TYR A 38 6.31 5.39 -6.78
N MET A 39 5.79 5.28 -8.01
CA MET A 39 5.32 4.02 -8.56
C MET A 39 6.45 3.35 -9.33
N ILE A 40 6.53 2.03 -9.22
CA ILE A 40 7.42 1.25 -10.08
C ILE A 40 6.78 1.16 -11.46
N ASP A 41 7.54 1.53 -12.50
CA ASP A 41 7.06 1.39 -13.87
C ASP A 41 6.87 -0.10 -14.20
N PRO A 42 5.66 -0.56 -14.51
CA PRO A 42 5.40 -1.97 -14.80
C PRO A 42 6.21 -2.50 -15.98
N LYS A 43 6.59 -1.65 -16.92
CA LYS A 43 7.41 -2.03 -18.06
C LYS A 43 8.83 -2.41 -17.64
N SER A 44 9.35 -1.80 -16.57
CA SER A 44 10.68 -2.08 -16.05
C SER A 44 10.69 -3.26 -15.08
N ALA A 45 9.52 -3.67 -14.60
CA ALA A 45 9.36 -4.76 -13.63
C ALA A 45 8.16 -5.62 -14.03
N PRO A 46 8.20 -6.29 -15.20
CA PRO A 46 7.08 -7.12 -15.63
C PRO A 46 6.87 -8.28 -14.66
N ALA A 47 5.60 -8.52 -14.32
CA ALA A 47 5.21 -9.57 -13.39
C ALA A 47 4.26 -10.54 -14.07
N ALA A 48 4.34 -11.82 -13.67
CA ALA A 48 3.44 -12.85 -14.15
C ALA A 48 2.00 -12.66 -13.64
N ILE A 49 1.82 -11.90 -12.58
CA ILE A 49 0.52 -11.57 -12.00
C ILE A 49 0.38 -10.05 -11.92
N ALA A 50 -0.86 -9.58 -11.87
CA ALA A 50 -1.17 -8.15 -11.82
C ALA A 50 -0.92 -7.61 -10.40
N LEU A 51 0.34 -7.43 -10.04
CA LEU A 51 0.76 -6.89 -8.76
C LEU A 51 1.52 -5.57 -9.01
N ARG A 52 1.04 -4.49 -8.40
CA ARG A 52 1.67 -3.18 -8.53
C ARG A 52 2.61 -2.92 -7.37
N GLY A 53 3.66 -2.16 -7.61
CA GLY A 53 4.62 -1.81 -6.58
C GLY A 53 4.87 -0.32 -6.49
N SER A 54 5.18 0.15 -5.29
CA SER A 54 5.54 1.54 -5.03
C SER A 54 6.69 1.61 -4.03
N LEU A 55 7.33 2.78 -3.98
CA LEU A 55 8.39 3.11 -3.05
C LEU A 55 8.00 4.42 -2.37
N GLN A 56 7.99 4.43 -1.04
CA GLN A 56 7.48 5.56 -0.30
C GLN A 56 8.35 5.85 0.92
N GLN A 57 8.46 7.14 1.26
CA GLN A 57 9.04 7.60 2.51
C GLN A 57 8.26 6.98 3.68
N ARG A 58 8.97 6.48 4.69
CA ARG A 58 8.35 5.85 5.86
C ARG A 58 7.33 6.77 6.53
N ARG A 59 6.24 6.16 6.98
CA ARG A 59 5.13 6.83 7.68
C ARG A 59 4.94 6.22 9.05
N GLU A 60 4.22 6.93 9.90
CA GLU A 60 3.71 6.39 11.17
C GLU A 60 2.18 6.38 11.11
N ILE A 61 1.60 5.27 10.62
CA ILE A 61 0.15 5.10 10.63
C ILE A 61 -0.33 4.82 12.06
N VAL A 62 0.46 4.06 12.80
CA VAL A 62 0.27 3.87 14.24
C VAL A 62 1.31 4.71 14.96
N LYS A 63 0.88 5.61 15.83
CA LYS A 63 1.79 6.51 16.56
C LYS A 63 2.86 5.72 17.31
N GLY A 64 4.11 6.11 17.12
CA GLY A 64 5.25 5.48 17.75
C GLY A 64 5.74 4.22 17.04
N THR A 65 5.07 3.78 15.98
CA THR A 65 5.45 2.60 15.21
C THR A 65 5.76 3.00 13.78
N ARG A 66 7.03 2.95 13.38
CA ARG A 66 7.43 3.26 12.01
C ARG A 66 7.14 2.08 11.10
N MET A 67 6.59 2.37 9.93
CA MET A 67 6.41 1.36 8.90
C MET A 67 7.77 0.97 8.34
N THR A 68 8.07 -0.32 8.34
CA THR A 68 9.34 -0.85 7.82
C THR A 68 9.08 -1.96 6.82
N GLY A 69 10.03 -2.16 5.89
CA GLY A 69 9.95 -3.23 4.92
C GLY A 69 8.83 -3.02 3.91
N PHE A 70 8.22 -4.12 3.53
CA PHE A 70 7.16 -4.15 2.53
C PHE A 70 5.80 -4.24 3.22
N GLU A 71 4.86 -3.40 2.81
CA GLU A 71 3.47 -3.50 3.24
C GLU A 71 2.60 -3.86 2.05
N CYS A 72 1.52 -4.58 2.28
CA CYS A 72 0.61 -5.03 1.23
C CYS A 72 -0.74 -4.34 1.32
N THR A 73 -1.36 -4.13 0.16
CA THR A 73 -2.76 -3.70 0.06
C THR A 73 -3.57 -4.82 -0.56
N ILE A 74 -4.66 -5.18 0.09
CA ILE A 74 -5.55 -6.26 -0.34
C ILE A 74 -6.77 -5.64 -1.01
N SER A 75 -7.06 -6.06 -2.24
CA SER A 75 -8.27 -5.60 -2.94
C SER A 75 -9.49 -6.32 -2.36
N VAL A 76 -10.56 -5.57 -2.10
CA VAL A 76 -11.80 -6.10 -1.54
C VAL A 76 -13.00 -5.58 -2.33
N SER A 77 -14.10 -6.30 -2.28
CA SER A 77 -15.32 -5.92 -2.99
C SER A 77 -16.22 -4.95 -2.19
N ASP A 78 -16.08 -4.95 -0.85
CA ASP A 78 -16.88 -4.10 0.03
C ASP A 78 -16.04 -3.68 1.21
N ILE A 79 -15.57 -2.44 1.18
CA ILE A 79 -14.64 -1.90 2.19
C ILE A 79 -15.31 -1.82 3.59
N HIS A 80 -16.60 -1.53 3.64
CA HIS A 80 -17.31 -1.43 4.92
C HIS A 80 -17.55 -2.81 5.54
N ALA A 81 -17.82 -3.82 4.73
CA ALA A 81 -17.91 -5.19 5.21
C ALA A 81 -16.52 -5.68 5.70
N THR A 82 -15.46 -5.28 5.02
CA THR A 82 -14.09 -5.59 5.43
C THR A 82 -13.76 -4.95 6.78
N GLU A 83 -14.12 -3.68 6.95
CA GLU A 83 -13.92 -2.97 8.22
C GLU A 83 -14.60 -3.71 9.38
N ALA A 84 -15.86 -4.11 9.19
CA ALA A 84 -16.60 -4.85 10.20
C ALA A 84 -15.97 -6.21 10.50
N ALA A 85 -15.52 -6.92 9.47
CA ALA A 85 -14.88 -8.22 9.62
C ALA A 85 -13.54 -8.13 10.37
N VAL A 86 -12.74 -7.12 10.07
CA VAL A 86 -11.47 -6.88 10.77
C VAL A 86 -11.73 -6.73 12.28
N LYS A 87 -12.68 -5.89 12.65
CA LYS A 87 -13.04 -5.67 14.05
C LYS A 87 -13.55 -6.95 14.72
N ALA A 88 -14.41 -7.71 14.01
CA ALA A 88 -15.02 -8.92 14.55
C ALA A 88 -13.99 -10.04 14.78
N GLN A 89 -12.92 -10.08 14.00
CA GLN A 89 -11.91 -11.15 14.05
C GLN A 89 -10.64 -10.76 14.81
N GLY A 90 -10.70 -9.71 15.64
CA GLY A 90 -9.60 -9.37 16.54
C GLY A 90 -8.56 -8.42 15.97
N GLY A 91 -8.80 -7.86 14.80
CA GLY A 91 -7.97 -6.80 14.23
C GLY A 91 -8.38 -5.42 14.72
N THR A 92 -7.56 -4.44 14.41
CA THR A 92 -7.79 -3.02 14.79
C THR A 92 -7.76 -2.15 13.55
N ILE A 93 -8.73 -1.26 13.40
CA ILE A 93 -8.67 -0.25 12.33
C ILE A 93 -7.75 0.87 12.80
N VAL A 94 -6.64 1.07 12.09
CA VAL A 94 -5.64 2.08 12.46
C VAL A 94 -5.76 3.36 11.63
N MET A 95 -6.37 3.26 10.45
CA MET A 95 -6.80 4.40 9.66
C MET A 95 -8.19 4.09 9.10
N PRO A 96 -9.21 4.89 9.43
CA PRO A 96 -10.57 4.62 8.98
C PRO A 96 -10.71 4.78 7.47
N VAL A 97 -11.82 4.27 6.94
CA VAL A 97 -12.11 4.36 5.51
C VAL A 97 -11.99 5.79 5.03
N CYS A 98 -11.20 5.99 4.00
CA CYS A 98 -11.08 7.27 3.31
C CYS A 98 -11.15 7.05 1.81
N THR A 99 -11.55 8.11 1.09
CA THR A 99 -11.66 8.06 -0.36
C THR A 99 -10.41 8.65 -0.99
N LEU A 100 -9.82 7.91 -1.94
CA LEU A 100 -8.78 8.43 -2.83
C LEU A 100 -9.44 8.67 -4.19
N ALA A 101 -9.55 9.95 -4.57
CA ALA A 101 -10.22 10.34 -5.80
C ALA A 101 -9.62 9.61 -7.02
N GLY A 102 -10.48 9.02 -7.83
CA GLY A 102 -10.08 8.28 -9.03
C GLY A 102 -9.47 6.91 -8.77
N ILE A 103 -9.34 6.48 -7.51
CA ILE A 103 -8.70 5.22 -7.15
C ILE A 103 -9.65 4.29 -6.39
N GLY A 104 -10.31 4.79 -5.34
CA GLY A 104 -11.22 3.98 -4.56
C GLY A 104 -11.28 4.39 -3.10
N GLN A 105 -11.68 3.43 -2.27
CA GLN A 105 -11.78 3.62 -0.82
C GLN A 105 -10.79 2.72 -0.11
N LEU A 106 -10.05 3.29 0.83
CA LEU A 106 -8.92 2.67 1.51
C LEU A 106 -9.11 2.72 3.02
N LEU A 107 -8.70 1.64 3.68
CA LEU A 107 -8.47 1.65 5.12
C LEU A 107 -7.14 0.98 5.43
N PHE A 108 -6.58 1.25 6.59
CA PHE A 108 -5.46 0.46 7.13
C PHE A 108 -5.89 -0.23 8.41
N PHE A 109 -5.41 -1.44 8.59
CA PHE A 109 -5.72 -2.24 9.77
C PHE A 109 -4.44 -2.89 10.31
N GLN A 110 -4.50 -3.27 11.57
CA GLN A 110 -3.49 -4.08 12.22
C GLN A 110 -4.11 -5.44 12.51
N ASP A 111 -3.43 -6.50 12.11
CA ASP A 111 -3.91 -7.86 12.38
C ASP A 111 -3.65 -8.23 13.85
N PRO A 112 -4.13 -9.40 14.33
CA PRO A 112 -3.93 -9.79 15.73
C PRO A 112 -2.47 -9.91 16.17
N ASP A 113 -1.54 -10.08 15.23
CA ASP A 113 -0.11 -10.16 15.53
C ASP A 113 0.62 -8.82 15.37
N GLY A 114 -0.10 -7.75 15.04
CA GLY A 114 0.48 -6.42 14.95
C GLY A 114 0.96 -6.03 13.56
N ASN A 115 0.72 -6.83 12.53
CA ASN A 115 1.08 -6.46 11.17
C ASN A 115 0.11 -5.43 10.60
N ILE A 116 0.64 -4.38 9.98
CA ILE A 116 -0.17 -3.32 9.38
C ILE A 116 -0.28 -3.57 7.88
N ALA A 117 -1.51 -3.57 7.38
CA ALA A 117 -1.82 -3.74 5.95
C ALA A 117 -2.97 -2.84 5.55
N GLY A 118 -3.12 -2.63 4.25
CA GLY A 118 -4.22 -1.86 3.68
C GLY A 118 -5.27 -2.75 3.04
N ALA A 119 -6.49 -2.26 2.98
CA ALA A 119 -7.56 -2.84 2.17
C ALA A 119 -8.11 -1.75 1.27
N MET A 120 -8.32 -2.07 0.01
CA MET A 120 -8.76 -1.10 -1.00
C MET A 120 -9.92 -1.67 -1.81
N GLN A 121 -11.00 -0.93 -1.84
CA GLN A 121 -12.07 -1.16 -2.82
C GLN A 121 -11.79 -0.22 -3.99
N TYR A 122 -11.26 -0.77 -5.07
CA TYR A 122 -10.90 0.03 -6.25
C TYR A 122 -12.15 0.50 -6.98
N ASP A 123 -12.16 1.79 -7.32
CA ASP A 123 -13.27 2.42 -8.04
C ASP A 123 -12.73 3.70 -8.71
N GLU A 124 -12.56 3.65 -10.02
CA GLU A 124 -12.05 4.78 -10.80
C GLU A 124 -12.99 6.00 -10.77
N ALA A 125 -14.26 5.78 -10.43
CA ALA A 125 -15.25 6.83 -10.30
C ALA A 125 -15.33 7.42 -8.89
N ALA A 126 -14.44 7.02 -7.96
CA ALA A 126 -14.42 7.55 -6.59
C ALA A 126 -14.11 9.05 -6.59
N ASP A 127 -14.85 9.80 -5.80
CA ASP A 127 -14.71 11.26 -5.66
C ASP A 127 -13.92 11.64 -4.41
#